data_cd371d40dca2a8b558affa14fb70c6a0
#
_entry.id   cd371d40dca2a8b558affa14fb70c6a0
#
_cell.length_a   1.000
_cell.length_b   1.000
_cell.length_c   1.000
_cell.angle_alpha   90.00
_cell.angle_beta   90.00
_cell.angle_gamma   90.00
#
_symmetry.space_group_name_H-M   'P 1'
#
loop_
_entity.id
_entity.type
_entity.pdbx_description
1 polymer ?
#
loop_
_entity_poly.entity_id
_entity_poly.type
_entity_poly.pdbx_seq_one_letter_code
_entity_poly.pdbx_strand_id
1 'polypeptide(L)'
;MNEYILGIESSCDDTSAAVLQGTRVLSNVIASQKVHEQYGGVVPELASRAHQQNIIPVIDTALKTAKIEKNQLSAIAFTRGPGLLGSLLVGTSFAKAFAQTLNIPMVEIDHMNAHILVHFATDETHTDVPDFPFLCLTVSGGHTQIVVVKDYFDMEVIGKTIDDAAGEAFDKTAKILGLPYPGGPVIDKLAKTGNPNAFAFAKPQIPDLDYSFSGLKTSILYTVRDHLKVNPNFIEENKEDLCASVQKTIIDILMNKLVKASKQTGIKTVAIAGGVSANSGLHDAMLALGEKYHWKVFIPRLSYSTDNAAMVAVAGYFKFLKGEFASQDLVPYARQSLKD
;
A
#
# COMPACT_ATOMS: atom_id res chain seq x y z
N MET A 1 7.29 7.54 -29.08
CA MET A 1 6.58 6.28 -29.42
C MET A 1 5.50 6.10 -28.36
N ASN A 2 4.31 5.61 -28.73
CA ASN A 2 3.20 5.44 -27.79
C ASN A 2 3.32 4.02 -27.20
N GLU A 3 4.16 3.84 -26.15
CA GLU A 3 4.28 2.55 -25.49
C GLU A 3 3.08 2.35 -24.56
N TYR A 4 2.35 1.24 -24.76
CA TYR A 4 1.27 0.80 -23.89
C TYR A 4 1.76 -0.33 -22.97
N ILE A 5 1.71 -0.12 -21.68
CA ILE A 5 2.08 -1.13 -20.67
C ILE A 5 0.82 -1.64 -20.00
N LEU A 6 0.63 -2.95 -20.04
CA LEU A 6 -0.38 -3.64 -19.22
C LEU A 6 0.24 -4.00 -17.87
N GLY A 7 -0.28 -3.46 -16.78
CA GLY A 7 0.06 -3.88 -15.43
C GLY A 7 -0.89 -4.95 -14.93
N ILE A 8 -0.37 -5.91 -14.15
CA ILE A 8 -1.14 -6.98 -13.48
C ILE A 8 -0.71 -7.02 -12.02
N GLU A 9 -1.67 -6.83 -11.11
CA GLU A 9 -1.50 -6.97 -9.66
C GLU A 9 -2.33 -8.13 -9.14
N SER A 10 -1.68 -9.04 -8.40
CA SER A 10 -2.34 -10.20 -7.77
C SER A 10 -1.64 -10.66 -6.49
N SER A 11 -0.96 -9.78 -5.78
CA SER A 11 -0.09 -10.18 -4.66
C SER A 11 -0.83 -10.63 -3.40
N CYS A 12 -2.07 -10.19 -3.20
CA CYS A 12 -2.85 -10.49 -2.00
C CYS A 12 -4.27 -10.98 -2.36
N ASP A 13 -5.30 -10.15 -2.19
CA ASP A 13 -6.71 -10.49 -2.43
C ASP A 13 -7.38 -9.63 -3.50
N ASP A 14 -6.74 -8.58 -3.97
CA ASP A 14 -7.24 -7.77 -5.09
C ASP A 14 -6.66 -8.25 -6.43
N THR A 15 -7.53 -8.57 -7.40
CA THR A 15 -7.12 -8.83 -8.78
C THR A 15 -7.24 -7.53 -9.56
N SER A 16 -6.13 -7.00 -10.07
CA SER A 16 -6.18 -5.74 -10.80
C SER A 16 -5.42 -5.80 -12.13
N ALA A 17 -5.94 -5.04 -13.12
CA ALA A 17 -5.26 -4.77 -14.38
C ALA A 17 -5.40 -3.30 -14.76
N ALA A 18 -4.32 -2.73 -15.28
CA ALA A 18 -4.28 -1.35 -15.72
C ALA A 18 -3.53 -1.22 -17.05
N VAL A 19 -3.94 -0.27 -17.87
CA VAL A 19 -3.23 0.10 -19.09
C VAL A 19 -2.74 1.52 -18.98
N LEU A 20 -1.44 1.70 -19.19
CA LEU A 20 -0.80 3.00 -19.23
C LEU A 20 -0.24 3.29 -20.62
N GLN A 21 -0.27 4.56 -21.00
CA GLN A 21 0.49 5.11 -22.12
C GLN A 21 1.60 5.99 -21.57
N GLY A 22 2.83 5.49 -21.61
CA GLY A 22 3.90 6.10 -20.82
C GLY A 22 3.57 6.06 -19.33
N THR A 23 3.51 7.21 -18.67
CA THR A 23 3.07 7.35 -17.27
C THR A 23 1.57 7.63 -17.12
N ARG A 24 0.86 7.93 -18.23
CA ARG A 24 -0.55 8.27 -18.21
C ARG A 24 -1.42 7.03 -18.07
N VAL A 25 -2.22 7.00 -17.02
CA VAL A 25 -3.19 5.92 -16.76
C VAL A 25 -4.40 6.08 -17.70
N LEU A 26 -4.65 5.07 -18.52
CA LEU A 26 -5.81 4.99 -19.41
C LEU A 26 -6.94 4.17 -18.78
N SER A 27 -6.57 3.15 -17.98
CA SER A 27 -7.51 2.34 -17.22
C SER A 27 -6.85 1.77 -15.98
N ASN A 28 -7.63 1.56 -14.92
CA ASN A 28 -7.22 0.83 -13.71
C ASN A 28 -8.47 0.12 -13.16
N VAL A 29 -8.51 -1.19 -13.31
CA VAL A 29 -9.67 -2.03 -12.97
C VAL A 29 -9.27 -2.94 -11.82
N ILE A 30 -10.07 -2.93 -10.75
CA ILE A 30 -9.83 -3.70 -9.54
C ILE A 30 -11.04 -4.58 -9.24
N ALA A 31 -10.83 -5.85 -9.02
CA ALA A 31 -11.83 -6.81 -8.54
C ALA A 31 -11.45 -7.25 -7.12
N SER A 32 -12.09 -6.62 -6.12
CA SER A 32 -11.86 -6.91 -4.70
C SER A 32 -12.64 -8.13 -4.22
N GLN A 33 -12.06 -8.86 -3.29
CA GLN A 33 -12.58 -10.14 -2.77
C GLN A 33 -13.22 -9.97 -1.39
N LYS A 34 -14.48 -9.52 -1.34
CA LYS A 34 -15.22 -9.29 -0.08
C LYS A 34 -15.40 -10.54 0.79
N VAL A 35 -15.20 -11.72 0.25
CA VAL A 35 -15.35 -12.99 0.99
C VAL A 35 -14.45 -13.05 2.25
N HIS A 36 -13.33 -12.37 2.23
CA HIS A 36 -12.37 -12.36 3.33
C HIS A 36 -12.88 -11.62 4.59
N GLU A 37 -13.84 -10.72 4.44
CA GLU A 37 -14.48 -10.02 5.57
C GLU A 37 -15.11 -11.01 6.56
N GLN A 38 -15.66 -12.13 6.06
CA GLN A 38 -16.30 -13.17 6.87
C GLN A 38 -15.31 -13.96 7.73
N TYR A 39 -14.03 -13.97 7.35
CA TYR A 39 -12.97 -14.71 8.05
C TYR A 39 -12.11 -13.80 8.93
N GLY A 40 -12.36 -12.49 8.90
CA GLY A 40 -11.56 -11.53 9.66
C GLY A 40 -10.10 -11.41 9.19
N GLY A 41 -9.84 -11.69 7.92
CA GLY A 41 -8.54 -11.62 7.27
C GLY A 41 -8.47 -12.46 5.99
N VAL A 42 -7.42 -12.28 5.21
CA VAL A 42 -7.25 -12.96 3.92
C VAL A 42 -6.99 -14.45 4.11
N VAL A 43 -7.76 -15.28 3.39
CA VAL A 43 -7.58 -16.74 3.31
C VAL A 43 -6.85 -17.05 2.00
N PRO A 44 -5.56 -17.47 2.02
CA PRO A 44 -4.72 -17.57 0.82
C PRO A 44 -5.27 -18.46 -0.29
N GLU A 45 -5.91 -19.59 0.07
CA GLU A 45 -6.49 -20.50 -0.92
C GLU A 45 -7.70 -19.87 -1.64
N LEU A 46 -8.56 -19.17 -0.89
CA LEU A 46 -9.71 -18.46 -1.50
C LEU A 46 -9.22 -17.33 -2.39
N ALA A 47 -8.19 -16.59 -1.95
CA ALA A 47 -7.60 -15.52 -2.74
C ALA A 47 -7.09 -16.02 -4.09
N SER A 48 -6.27 -17.07 -4.10
CA SER A 48 -5.74 -17.62 -5.36
C SER A 48 -6.82 -18.15 -6.30
N ARG A 49 -7.87 -18.78 -5.78
CA ARG A 49 -9.03 -19.23 -6.61
C ARG A 49 -9.79 -18.06 -7.23
N ALA A 50 -10.00 -17.00 -6.47
CA ALA A 50 -10.67 -15.81 -6.98
C ALA A 50 -9.82 -15.08 -8.05
N HIS A 51 -8.48 -15.02 -7.89
CA HIS A 51 -7.61 -14.53 -8.96
C HIS A 51 -7.75 -15.30 -10.26
N GLN A 52 -7.82 -16.65 -10.20
CA GLN A 52 -8.03 -17.47 -11.40
C GLN A 52 -9.35 -17.14 -12.14
N GLN A 53 -10.39 -16.81 -11.39
CA GLN A 53 -11.68 -16.44 -11.96
C GLN A 53 -11.69 -15.03 -12.53
N ASN A 54 -11.00 -14.10 -11.87
CA ASN A 54 -11.10 -12.67 -12.14
C ASN A 54 -10.07 -12.16 -13.16
N ILE A 55 -8.92 -12.81 -13.33
CA ILE A 55 -7.80 -12.26 -14.09
C ILE A 55 -8.16 -11.95 -15.56
N ILE A 56 -8.86 -12.86 -16.24
CA ILE A 56 -9.26 -12.66 -17.63
C ILE A 56 -10.29 -11.54 -17.79
N PRO A 57 -11.44 -11.55 -17.05
CA PRO A 57 -12.42 -10.47 -17.16
C PRO A 57 -11.88 -9.10 -16.75
N VAL A 58 -10.97 -9.03 -15.77
CA VAL A 58 -10.35 -7.76 -15.33
C VAL A 58 -9.43 -7.20 -16.41
N ILE A 59 -8.60 -8.03 -17.05
CA ILE A 59 -7.74 -7.61 -18.16
C ILE A 59 -8.54 -7.19 -19.39
N ASP A 60 -9.55 -7.97 -19.77
CA ASP A 60 -10.45 -7.61 -20.90
C ASP A 60 -11.13 -6.26 -20.65
N THR A 61 -11.63 -6.05 -19.42
CA THR A 61 -12.23 -4.77 -19.03
C THR A 61 -11.23 -3.63 -19.07
N ALA A 62 -9.99 -3.85 -18.62
CA ALA A 62 -8.94 -2.82 -18.63
C ALA A 62 -8.58 -2.40 -20.07
N LEU A 63 -8.42 -3.34 -20.98
CA LEU A 63 -8.16 -3.07 -22.40
C LEU A 63 -9.33 -2.31 -23.06
N LYS A 64 -10.58 -2.77 -22.84
CA LYS A 64 -11.77 -2.10 -23.38
C LYS A 64 -11.93 -0.67 -22.85
N THR A 65 -11.68 -0.47 -21.55
CA THR A 65 -11.75 0.87 -20.93
C THR A 65 -10.66 1.79 -21.48
N ALA A 66 -9.46 1.29 -21.70
CA ALA A 66 -8.36 2.01 -22.32
C ALA A 66 -8.58 2.25 -23.84
N LYS A 67 -9.55 1.57 -24.46
CA LYS A 67 -9.85 1.59 -25.90
C LYS A 67 -8.65 1.19 -26.76
N ILE A 68 -7.91 0.17 -26.33
CA ILE A 68 -6.79 -0.40 -27.09
C ILE A 68 -6.98 -1.89 -27.31
N GLU A 69 -6.41 -2.37 -28.40
CA GLU A 69 -6.36 -3.82 -28.71
C GLU A 69 -5.11 -4.45 -28.08
N LYS A 70 -5.18 -5.72 -27.73
CA LYS A 70 -4.08 -6.46 -27.09
C LYS A 70 -2.76 -6.45 -27.91
N ASN A 71 -2.87 -6.39 -29.24
CA ASN A 71 -1.71 -6.34 -30.15
C ASN A 71 -1.01 -4.97 -30.18
N GLN A 72 -1.57 -3.96 -29.54
CA GLN A 72 -0.95 -2.64 -29.38
C GLN A 72 -0.09 -2.55 -28.12
N LEU A 73 -0.15 -3.56 -27.24
CA LEU A 73 0.67 -3.61 -26.03
C LEU A 73 2.15 -3.72 -26.36
N SER A 74 2.98 -2.94 -25.70
CA SER A 74 4.44 -2.94 -25.81
C SER A 74 5.11 -3.88 -24.83
N ALA A 75 4.53 -4.06 -23.63
CA ALA A 75 5.01 -4.98 -22.60
C ALA A 75 3.91 -5.32 -21.59
N ILE A 76 4.14 -6.40 -20.81
CA ILE A 76 3.32 -6.78 -19.66
C ILE A 76 4.16 -6.67 -18.40
N ALA A 77 3.76 -5.77 -17.49
CA ALA A 77 4.32 -5.65 -16.16
C ALA A 77 3.47 -6.43 -15.16
N PHE A 78 4.09 -7.17 -14.25
CA PHE A 78 3.38 -7.96 -13.25
C PHE A 78 4.12 -7.99 -11.93
N THR A 79 3.38 -8.11 -10.83
CA THR A 79 3.97 -8.23 -9.51
C THR A 79 4.59 -9.61 -9.32
N ARG A 80 5.92 -9.63 -9.13
CA ARG A 80 6.67 -10.85 -8.81
C ARG A 80 6.57 -11.21 -7.33
N GLY A 81 6.49 -10.24 -6.46
CA GLY A 81 6.48 -10.35 -5.00
C GLY A 81 6.92 -9.05 -4.32
N PRO A 82 6.92 -9.00 -2.97
CA PRO A 82 6.38 -10.03 -2.08
C PRO A 82 4.85 -10.15 -2.14
N GLY A 83 4.29 -11.27 -1.60
CA GLY A 83 2.86 -11.50 -1.53
C GLY A 83 2.47 -12.96 -1.23
N LEU A 84 1.20 -13.28 -1.37
CA LEU A 84 0.71 -14.65 -1.22
C LEU A 84 1.12 -15.49 -2.42
N LEU A 85 1.93 -16.52 -2.21
CA LEU A 85 2.53 -17.29 -3.30
C LEU A 85 1.50 -17.83 -4.30
N GLY A 86 0.36 -18.37 -3.82
CA GLY A 86 -0.71 -18.87 -4.69
C GLY A 86 -1.33 -17.78 -5.57
N SER A 87 -1.53 -16.58 -5.02
CA SER A 87 -2.05 -15.41 -5.72
C SER A 87 -1.04 -14.90 -6.76
N LEU A 88 0.22 -14.74 -6.38
CA LEU A 88 1.32 -14.35 -7.27
C LEU A 88 1.53 -15.32 -8.43
N LEU A 89 1.38 -16.64 -8.19
CA LEU A 89 1.48 -17.66 -9.23
C LEU A 89 0.42 -17.46 -10.32
N VAL A 90 -0.80 -17.05 -9.99
CA VAL A 90 -1.84 -16.78 -10.98
C VAL A 90 -1.44 -15.62 -11.89
N GLY A 91 -1.09 -14.46 -11.33
CA GLY A 91 -0.69 -13.29 -12.10
C GLY A 91 0.57 -13.54 -12.95
N THR A 92 1.60 -14.15 -12.34
CA THR A 92 2.85 -14.49 -13.03
C THR A 92 2.62 -15.46 -14.18
N SER A 93 1.84 -16.54 -13.98
CA SER A 93 1.57 -17.54 -15.03
C SER A 93 0.78 -16.93 -16.19
N PHE A 94 -0.22 -16.09 -15.88
CA PHE A 94 -0.97 -15.38 -16.90
C PHE A 94 -0.05 -14.41 -17.69
N ALA A 95 0.75 -13.61 -17.00
CA ALA A 95 1.66 -12.65 -17.63
C ALA A 95 2.64 -13.35 -18.60
N LYS A 96 3.22 -14.47 -18.18
CA LYS A 96 4.11 -15.30 -19.01
C LYS A 96 3.44 -15.79 -20.29
N ALA A 97 2.28 -16.44 -20.14
CA ALA A 97 1.55 -17.00 -21.28
C ALA A 97 1.07 -15.91 -22.24
N PHE A 98 0.60 -14.78 -21.70
CA PHE A 98 0.08 -13.68 -22.50
C PHE A 98 1.20 -12.94 -23.24
N ALA A 99 2.33 -12.64 -22.57
CA ALA A 99 3.51 -12.04 -23.21
C ALA A 99 4.08 -12.93 -24.32
N GLN A 100 4.19 -14.24 -24.06
CA GLN A 100 4.64 -15.21 -25.07
C GLN A 100 3.71 -15.27 -26.29
N THR A 101 2.40 -15.26 -26.06
CA THR A 101 1.41 -15.30 -27.15
C THR A 101 1.45 -14.05 -28.02
N LEU A 102 1.71 -12.89 -27.43
CA LEU A 102 1.80 -11.61 -28.14
C LEU A 102 3.21 -11.33 -28.68
N ASN A 103 4.18 -12.14 -28.33
CA ASN A 103 5.61 -11.96 -28.65
C ASN A 103 6.14 -10.57 -28.20
N ILE A 104 5.79 -10.17 -26.98
CA ILE A 104 6.22 -8.92 -26.34
C ILE A 104 6.97 -9.22 -25.04
N PRO A 105 7.84 -8.31 -24.56
CA PRO A 105 8.57 -8.50 -23.31
C PRO A 105 7.61 -8.48 -22.10
N MET A 106 8.05 -9.16 -21.03
CA MET A 106 7.45 -9.06 -19.71
C MET A 106 8.42 -8.39 -18.73
N VAL A 107 7.87 -7.68 -17.76
CA VAL A 107 8.61 -6.89 -16.78
C VAL A 107 8.18 -7.29 -15.40
N GLU A 108 9.10 -7.79 -14.58
CA GLU A 108 8.84 -8.11 -13.19
C GLU A 108 8.89 -6.87 -12.30
N ILE A 109 7.96 -6.76 -11.37
CA ILE A 109 7.89 -5.63 -10.45
C ILE A 109 7.86 -6.12 -9.00
N ASP A 110 8.67 -5.49 -8.15
CA ASP A 110 8.57 -5.58 -6.71
C ASP A 110 7.35 -4.78 -6.25
N HIS A 111 6.49 -5.40 -5.44
CA HIS A 111 5.23 -4.82 -4.96
C HIS A 111 5.45 -3.53 -4.15
N MET A 112 6.49 -3.50 -3.30
CA MET A 112 6.79 -2.33 -2.47
C MET A 112 7.31 -1.17 -3.30
N ASN A 113 8.14 -1.46 -4.30
CA ASN A 113 8.61 -0.44 -5.26
C ASN A 113 7.44 0.11 -6.09
N ALA A 114 6.48 -0.73 -6.47
CA ALA A 114 5.28 -0.29 -7.18
C ALA A 114 4.48 0.73 -6.36
N HIS A 115 4.25 0.48 -5.07
CA HIS A 115 3.58 1.44 -4.18
C HIS A 115 4.29 2.79 -4.10
N ILE A 116 5.62 2.81 -4.11
CA ILE A 116 6.39 4.07 -4.11
C ILE A 116 6.28 4.77 -5.46
N LEU A 117 6.43 4.01 -6.55
CA LEU A 117 6.45 4.58 -7.91
C LEU A 117 5.08 4.99 -8.43
N VAL A 118 3.98 4.63 -7.74
CA VAL A 118 2.63 5.09 -8.11
C VAL A 118 2.51 6.61 -8.16
N HIS A 119 3.35 7.35 -7.43
CA HIS A 119 3.39 8.81 -7.49
C HIS A 119 3.79 9.38 -8.85
N PHE A 120 4.33 8.55 -9.73
CA PHE A 120 4.65 8.91 -11.12
C PHE A 120 3.54 8.54 -12.11
N ALA A 121 2.46 7.90 -11.65
CA ALA A 121 1.27 7.66 -12.46
C ALA A 121 0.52 8.97 -12.65
N THR A 122 0.34 9.39 -13.91
CA THR A 122 -0.28 10.67 -14.28
C THR A 122 -1.64 10.46 -14.93
N ASP A 123 -2.46 11.47 -14.92
CA ASP A 123 -3.71 11.55 -15.71
C ASP A 123 -4.01 13.02 -16.07
N GLU A 124 -5.21 13.30 -16.59
CA GLU A 124 -5.59 14.65 -17.04
C GLU A 124 -5.62 15.69 -15.90
N THR A 125 -5.78 15.25 -14.66
CA THR A 125 -5.94 16.12 -13.49
C THR A 125 -4.78 16.01 -12.49
N HIS A 126 -3.87 15.07 -12.70
CA HIS A 126 -2.74 14.82 -11.82
C HIS A 126 -1.47 14.64 -12.65
N THR A 127 -0.67 15.69 -12.67
CA THR A 127 0.59 15.76 -13.43
C THR A 127 1.80 16.10 -12.56
N ASP A 128 1.58 16.51 -11.29
CA ASP A 128 2.68 16.80 -10.36
C ASP A 128 3.24 15.49 -9.80
N VAL A 129 4.54 15.32 -9.93
CA VAL A 129 5.27 14.12 -9.50
C VAL A 129 6.43 14.54 -8.58
N PRO A 130 6.88 13.65 -7.67
CA PRO A 130 8.00 13.99 -6.79
C PRO A 130 9.32 14.12 -7.55
N ASP A 131 10.11 15.14 -7.18
CA ASP A 131 11.49 15.27 -7.62
C ASP A 131 12.40 14.39 -6.76
N PHE A 132 13.40 13.76 -7.38
CA PHE A 132 14.43 13.01 -6.65
C PHE A 132 15.49 13.93 -6.03
N PRO A 133 16.06 13.61 -4.86
CA PRO A 133 15.60 12.52 -3.98
C PRO A 133 14.37 12.93 -3.17
N PHE A 134 13.53 11.95 -2.81
CA PHE A 134 12.42 12.16 -1.89
C PHE A 134 12.35 11.07 -0.80
N LEU A 135 11.67 11.39 0.31
CA LEU A 135 11.34 10.41 1.35
C LEU A 135 9.97 9.82 1.05
N CYS A 136 9.84 8.51 1.12
CA CYS A 136 8.55 7.84 1.07
C CYS A 136 8.30 7.06 2.36
N LEU A 137 7.21 7.40 3.07
CA LEU A 137 6.68 6.58 4.16
C LEU A 137 5.71 5.56 3.57
N THR A 138 6.14 4.30 3.48
CA THR A 138 5.30 3.20 2.99
C THR A 138 4.61 2.53 4.16
N VAL A 139 3.27 2.55 4.18
CA VAL A 139 2.45 2.06 5.30
C VAL A 139 1.32 1.18 4.77
N SER A 140 1.36 -0.11 5.09
CA SER A 140 0.37 -1.10 4.68
C SER A 140 0.00 -2.07 5.80
N GLY A 141 -0.80 -3.08 5.52
CA GLY A 141 -1.10 -4.18 6.45
C GLY A 141 0.12 -4.97 6.87
N GLY A 142 1.11 -5.15 5.98
CA GLY A 142 2.31 -5.97 6.23
C GLY A 142 3.62 -5.18 6.37
N HIS A 143 3.64 -3.89 5.98
CA HIS A 143 4.88 -3.11 5.94
C HIS A 143 4.70 -1.72 6.54
N THR A 144 5.73 -1.27 7.26
CA THR A 144 5.87 0.12 7.70
C THR A 144 7.35 0.48 7.62
N GLN A 145 7.70 1.38 6.69
CA GLN A 145 9.10 1.74 6.45
C GLN A 145 9.24 3.16 5.90
N ILE A 146 10.39 3.77 6.16
CA ILE A 146 10.82 5.04 5.55
C ILE A 146 11.88 4.70 4.51
N VAL A 147 11.68 5.16 3.30
CA VAL A 147 12.55 4.91 2.15
C VAL A 147 13.08 6.23 1.62
N VAL A 148 14.38 6.34 1.42
CA VAL A 148 14.99 7.39 0.59
C VAL A 148 14.96 6.90 -0.84
N VAL A 149 14.29 7.63 -1.70
CA VAL A 149 14.17 7.32 -3.13
C VAL A 149 15.08 8.27 -3.89
N LYS A 150 16.20 7.75 -4.41
CA LYS A 150 17.23 8.53 -5.11
C LYS A 150 17.02 8.54 -6.63
N ASP A 151 16.41 7.50 -7.16
CA ASP A 151 15.97 7.30 -8.55
C ASP A 151 14.86 6.24 -8.56
N TYR A 152 14.23 5.96 -9.69
CA TYR A 152 13.11 5.00 -9.84
C TYR A 152 13.36 3.64 -9.18
N PHE A 153 14.60 3.13 -9.19
CA PHE A 153 14.97 1.84 -8.60
C PHE A 153 16.19 1.92 -7.68
N ASP A 154 16.67 3.13 -7.36
CA ASP A 154 17.68 3.36 -6.31
C ASP A 154 16.96 3.82 -5.04
N MET A 155 16.60 2.85 -4.21
CA MET A 155 15.80 3.02 -3.00
C MET A 155 16.53 2.44 -1.80
N GLU A 156 16.60 3.22 -0.72
CA GLU A 156 17.26 2.84 0.53
C GLU A 156 16.28 2.90 1.69
N VAL A 157 16.03 1.76 2.35
CA VAL A 157 15.22 1.70 3.57
C VAL A 157 16.05 2.19 4.74
N ILE A 158 15.69 3.35 5.31
CA ILE A 158 16.40 3.98 6.43
C ILE A 158 15.74 3.79 7.79
N GLY A 159 14.53 3.24 7.82
CA GLY A 159 13.79 2.87 9.02
C GLY A 159 12.65 1.94 8.67
N LYS A 160 12.37 0.96 9.52
CA LYS A 160 11.29 -0.02 9.32
C LYS A 160 10.69 -0.47 10.64
N THR A 161 9.52 -1.09 10.60
CA THR A 161 8.98 -1.73 11.81
C THR A 161 9.81 -2.97 12.19
N ILE A 162 10.01 -3.15 13.49
CA ILE A 162 10.70 -4.32 14.05
C ILE A 162 9.71 -5.40 14.55
N ASP A 163 8.40 -5.08 14.52
CA ASP A 163 7.33 -5.98 14.94
C ASP A 163 6.10 -5.82 14.03
N ASP A 164 4.93 -5.52 14.58
CA ASP A 164 3.70 -5.32 13.80
C ASP A 164 3.83 -4.11 12.83
N ALA A 165 3.21 -4.21 11.67
CA ALA A 165 3.02 -3.04 10.78
C ALA A 165 1.88 -2.15 11.30
N ALA A 166 1.86 -0.88 10.87
CA ALA A 166 0.84 0.06 11.32
C ALA A 166 -0.58 -0.35 10.91
N GLY A 167 -0.77 -0.90 9.70
CA GLY A 167 -2.07 -1.43 9.28
C GLY A 167 -2.50 -2.63 10.12
N GLU A 168 -1.59 -3.53 10.46
CA GLU A 168 -1.85 -4.63 11.38
C GLU A 168 -2.19 -4.13 12.80
N ALA A 169 -1.58 -3.03 13.24
CA ALA A 169 -1.92 -2.39 14.52
C ALA A 169 -3.36 -1.82 14.51
N PHE A 170 -3.81 -1.23 13.40
CA PHE A 170 -5.20 -0.83 13.21
C PHE A 170 -6.15 -2.03 13.28
N ASP A 171 -5.88 -3.11 12.55
CA ASP A 171 -6.74 -4.29 12.49
C ASP A 171 -6.82 -5.02 13.85
N LYS A 172 -5.67 -5.18 14.53
CA LYS A 172 -5.62 -5.76 15.89
C LYS A 172 -6.40 -4.92 16.90
N THR A 173 -6.33 -3.60 16.78
CA THR A 173 -7.09 -2.69 17.64
C THR A 173 -8.60 -2.78 17.36
N ALA A 174 -8.98 -2.76 16.08
CA ALA A 174 -10.37 -2.95 15.68
C ALA A 174 -10.97 -4.22 16.27
N LYS A 175 -10.22 -5.33 16.22
CA LYS A 175 -10.61 -6.60 16.82
C LYS A 175 -10.80 -6.51 18.34
N ILE A 176 -9.94 -5.78 19.07
CA ILE A 176 -10.10 -5.55 20.53
C ILE A 176 -11.38 -4.76 20.82
N LEU A 177 -11.72 -3.81 19.95
CA LEU A 177 -12.92 -2.97 20.08
C LEU A 177 -14.20 -3.63 19.53
N GLY A 178 -14.14 -4.87 19.04
CA GLY A 178 -15.29 -5.56 18.45
C GLY A 178 -15.73 -4.99 17.11
N LEU A 179 -14.85 -4.28 16.40
CA LEU A 179 -15.13 -3.67 15.10
C LEU A 179 -14.88 -4.67 13.96
N PRO A 180 -15.55 -4.51 12.78
CA PRO A 180 -15.38 -5.40 11.65
C PRO A 180 -14.00 -5.26 10.97
N TYR A 181 -13.66 -6.26 10.16
CA TYR A 181 -12.51 -6.25 9.26
C TYR A 181 -12.90 -5.73 7.85
N PRO A 182 -12.02 -4.97 7.17
CA PRO A 182 -10.74 -4.41 7.65
C PRO A 182 -10.93 -3.27 8.65
N GLY A 183 -10.11 -3.27 9.72
CA GLY A 183 -10.26 -2.36 10.85
C GLY A 183 -9.85 -0.92 10.57
N GLY A 184 -8.83 -0.73 9.74
CA GLY A 184 -8.30 0.60 9.43
C GLY A 184 -9.35 1.60 8.94
N PRO A 185 -10.12 1.31 7.88
CA PRO A 185 -11.19 2.18 7.37
C PRO A 185 -12.31 2.44 8.39
N VAL A 186 -12.64 1.44 9.22
CA VAL A 186 -13.67 1.57 10.26
C VAL A 186 -13.21 2.51 11.35
N ILE A 187 -11.98 2.36 11.84
CA ILE A 187 -11.38 3.26 12.83
C ILE A 187 -11.31 4.69 12.26
N ASP A 188 -10.84 4.86 11.02
CA ASP A 188 -10.77 6.20 10.39
C ASP A 188 -12.15 6.88 10.31
N LYS A 189 -13.19 6.13 9.97
CA LYS A 189 -14.55 6.65 9.91
C LYS A 189 -15.06 7.11 11.28
N LEU A 190 -14.89 6.28 12.31
CA LEU A 190 -15.35 6.57 13.69
C LEU A 190 -14.52 7.68 14.34
N ALA A 191 -13.24 7.73 14.08
CA ALA A 191 -12.32 8.74 14.63
C ALA A 191 -12.69 10.18 14.26
N LYS A 192 -13.42 10.39 13.14
CA LYS A 192 -13.83 11.73 12.68
C LYS A 192 -14.72 12.49 13.68
N THR A 193 -15.47 11.78 14.50
CA THR A 193 -16.41 12.35 15.46
C THR A 193 -15.94 12.23 16.91
N GLY A 194 -14.83 11.49 17.15
CA GLY A 194 -14.29 11.27 18.47
C GLY A 194 -13.25 12.31 18.91
N ASN A 195 -12.99 12.36 20.21
CA ASN A 195 -11.94 13.17 20.79
C ASN A 195 -10.60 12.41 20.76
N PRO A 196 -9.61 12.87 19.99
CA PRO A 196 -8.31 12.17 19.85
C PRO A 196 -7.43 12.23 21.11
N ASN A 197 -7.84 12.98 22.14
CA ASN A 197 -7.12 13.11 23.40
C ASN A 197 -7.88 12.51 24.60
N ALA A 198 -8.96 11.78 24.35
CA ALA A 198 -9.76 11.15 25.42
C ALA A 198 -9.00 10.05 26.15
N PHE A 199 -8.18 9.28 25.41
CA PHE A 199 -7.38 8.19 25.95
C PHE A 199 -5.91 8.35 25.57
N ALA A 200 -5.01 8.10 26.55
CA ALA A 200 -3.57 8.11 26.32
C ALA A 200 -3.07 6.65 26.20
N PHE A 201 -2.51 6.30 25.04
CA PHE A 201 -1.92 5.00 24.80
C PHE A 201 -0.40 5.07 24.75
N ALA A 202 0.27 3.94 25.08
CA ALA A 202 1.72 3.85 25.07
C ALA A 202 2.27 4.07 23.66
N LYS A 203 3.32 4.89 23.56
CA LYS A 203 4.10 5.10 22.33
C LYS A 203 5.47 4.47 22.56
N PRO A 204 5.77 3.33 21.94
CA PRO A 204 7.07 2.68 22.06
C PRO A 204 8.20 3.64 21.65
N GLN A 205 9.25 3.71 22.48
CA GLN A 205 10.43 4.50 22.15
C GLN A 205 11.50 3.56 21.60
N ILE A 206 11.57 3.50 20.28
CA ILE A 206 12.58 2.71 19.57
C ILE A 206 13.71 3.64 19.10
N PRO A 207 14.97 3.22 19.17
CA PRO A 207 16.09 4.01 18.65
C PRO A 207 15.94 4.34 17.17
N ASP A 208 16.72 5.30 16.70
CA ASP A 208 16.86 5.70 15.32
C ASP A 208 15.54 5.95 14.57
N LEU A 209 15.36 5.40 13.40
CA LEU A 209 14.19 5.61 12.53
C LEU A 209 13.23 4.41 12.52
N ASP A 210 13.55 3.35 13.25
CA ASP A 210 12.70 2.17 13.31
C ASP A 210 11.41 2.40 14.09
N TYR A 211 10.40 1.59 13.78
CA TYR A 211 9.07 1.62 14.37
C TYR A 211 8.80 0.39 15.24
N SER A 212 7.86 0.50 16.17
CA SER A 212 7.26 -0.61 16.90
C SER A 212 5.81 -0.26 17.24
N PHE A 213 4.92 -1.25 17.10
CA PHE A 213 3.48 -1.13 17.42
C PHE A 213 2.99 -2.18 18.41
N SER A 214 3.77 -3.22 18.73
CA SER A 214 3.34 -4.31 19.62
C SER A 214 2.98 -3.83 21.02
N GLY A 215 3.71 -2.86 21.57
CA GLY A 215 3.42 -2.24 22.87
C GLY A 215 2.11 -1.45 22.88
N LEU A 216 1.72 -0.85 21.76
CA LEU A 216 0.45 -0.13 21.61
C LEU A 216 -0.74 -1.06 21.77
N LYS A 217 -0.74 -2.23 21.09
CA LYS A 217 -1.79 -3.25 21.23
C LYS A 217 -2.01 -3.64 22.69
N THR A 218 -0.94 -3.89 23.42
CA THR A 218 -1.00 -4.28 24.84
C THR A 218 -1.56 -3.17 25.69
N SER A 219 -1.17 -1.92 25.46
CA SER A 219 -1.70 -0.73 26.14
C SER A 219 -3.21 -0.58 25.93
N ILE A 220 -3.69 -0.70 24.69
CA ILE A 220 -5.11 -0.63 24.35
C ILE A 220 -5.88 -1.76 25.04
N LEU A 221 -5.39 -2.99 24.95
CA LEU A 221 -6.03 -4.17 25.54
C LEU A 221 -6.21 -4.02 27.05
N TYR A 222 -5.19 -3.54 27.77
CA TYR A 222 -5.28 -3.34 29.21
C TYR A 222 -6.22 -2.19 29.59
N THR A 223 -6.15 -1.08 28.87
CA THR A 223 -7.08 0.06 29.08
C THR A 223 -8.52 -0.39 28.92
N VAL A 224 -8.85 -1.05 27.81
CA VAL A 224 -10.22 -1.54 27.55
C VAL A 224 -10.65 -2.57 28.60
N ARG A 225 -9.81 -3.55 28.90
CA ARG A 225 -10.11 -4.57 29.90
C ARG A 225 -10.38 -3.99 31.30
N ASP A 226 -9.58 -3.01 31.72
CA ASP A 226 -9.71 -2.45 33.07
C ASP A 226 -10.96 -1.56 33.20
N HIS A 227 -11.34 -0.86 32.16
CA HIS A 227 -12.61 -0.10 32.14
C HIS A 227 -13.84 -1.01 32.06
N LEU A 228 -13.77 -2.11 31.29
CA LEU A 228 -14.87 -3.08 31.20
C LEU A 228 -15.20 -3.77 32.53
N LYS A 229 -14.25 -3.86 33.46
CA LYS A 229 -14.52 -4.37 34.83
C LYS A 229 -15.47 -3.48 35.61
N VAL A 230 -15.48 -2.17 35.32
CA VAL A 230 -16.29 -1.17 36.02
C VAL A 230 -17.56 -0.84 35.22
N ASN A 231 -17.43 -0.76 33.89
CA ASN A 231 -18.52 -0.42 32.98
C ASN A 231 -18.56 -1.42 31.80
N PRO A 232 -19.51 -2.37 31.81
CA PRO A 232 -19.66 -3.34 30.71
C PRO A 232 -19.93 -2.71 29.32
N ASN A 233 -20.50 -1.49 29.29
CA ASN A 233 -20.83 -0.77 28.06
C ASN A 233 -19.73 0.21 27.64
N PHE A 234 -18.55 0.17 28.27
CA PHE A 234 -17.49 1.14 28.09
C PHE A 234 -17.10 1.33 26.61
N ILE A 235 -16.97 0.25 25.84
CA ILE A 235 -16.59 0.34 24.42
C ILE A 235 -17.67 1.07 23.63
N GLU A 236 -18.94 0.70 23.81
CA GLU A 236 -20.05 1.30 23.06
C GLU A 236 -20.21 2.80 23.36
N GLU A 237 -20.04 3.19 24.63
CA GLU A 237 -20.16 4.57 25.07
C GLU A 237 -18.98 5.46 24.68
N ASN A 238 -17.81 4.87 24.35
CA ASN A 238 -16.58 5.60 24.05
C ASN A 238 -15.96 5.19 22.69
N LYS A 239 -16.74 4.60 21.80
CA LYS A 239 -16.26 3.98 20.57
C LYS A 239 -15.50 4.96 19.68
N GLU A 240 -16.07 6.12 19.44
CA GLU A 240 -15.51 7.18 18.61
C GLU A 240 -14.22 7.75 19.23
N ASP A 241 -14.24 8.00 20.54
CA ASP A 241 -13.10 8.53 21.28
C ASP A 241 -11.93 7.55 21.34
N LEU A 242 -12.23 6.26 21.53
CA LEU A 242 -11.24 5.18 21.46
C LEU A 242 -10.60 5.13 20.07
N CYS A 243 -11.41 5.13 19.01
CA CYS A 243 -10.93 5.12 17.62
C CYS A 243 -10.08 6.35 17.32
N ALA A 244 -10.51 7.55 17.72
CA ALA A 244 -9.78 8.80 17.51
C ALA A 244 -8.44 8.81 18.26
N SER A 245 -8.42 8.35 19.51
CA SER A 245 -7.20 8.29 20.34
C SER A 245 -6.19 7.26 19.82
N VAL A 246 -6.66 6.10 19.33
CA VAL A 246 -5.84 5.07 18.70
C VAL A 246 -5.23 5.59 17.40
N GLN A 247 -6.07 6.13 16.50
CA GLN A 247 -5.62 6.69 15.23
C GLN A 247 -4.56 7.77 15.45
N LYS A 248 -4.82 8.73 16.34
CA LYS A 248 -3.84 9.75 16.71
C LYS A 248 -2.53 9.15 17.20
N THR A 249 -2.58 8.13 18.04
CA THR A 249 -1.36 7.50 18.59
C THR A 249 -0.53 6.84 17.50
N ILE A 250 -1.15 6.10 16.58
CA ILE A 250 -0.45 5.47 15.43
C ILE A 250 0.16 6.55 14.53
N ILE A 251 -0.62 7.58 14.18
CA ILE A 251 -0.14 8.69 13.35
C ILE A 251 1.01 9.43 14.02
N ASP A 252 0.95 9.71 15.31
CA ASP A 252 2.02 10.37 16.05
C ASP A 252 3.33 9.55 16.00
N ILE A 253 3.24 8.21 16.13
CA ILE A 253 4.41 7.32 16.01
C ILE A 253 5.03 7.44 14.61
N LEU A 254 4.22 7.37 13.56
CA LEU A 254 4.66 7.45 12.17
C LEU A 254 5.31 8.81 11.87
N MET A 255 4.62 9.90 12.20
CA MET A 255 5.06 11.25 11.87
C MET A 255 6.29 11.68 12.64
N ASN A 256 6.46 11.27 13.90
CA ASN A 256 7.66 11.60 14.67
C ASN A 256 8.94 11.06 14.00
N LYS A 257 8.90 9.85 13.47
CA LYS A 257 10.05 9.24 12.77
C LYS A 257 10.27 9.87 11.38
N LEU A 258 9.19 10.19 10.66
CA LEU A 258 9.29 10.86 9.37
C LEU A 258 9.91 12.26 9.49
N VAL A 259 9.53 13.03 10.52
CA VAL A 259 10.15 14.32 10.82
C VAL A 259 11.63 14.15 11.16
N LYS A 260 11.97 13.13 11.95
CA LYS A 260 13.38 12.83 12.27
C LYS A 260 14.16 12.47 11.01
N ALA A 261 13.60 11.64 10.12
CA ALA A 261 14.21 11.26 8.84
C ALA A 261 14.45 12.47 7.93
N SER A 262 13.44 13.34 7.77
CA SER A 262 13.59 14.58 6.98
C SER A 262 14.70 15.50 7.53
N LYS A 263 14.81 15.62 8.85
CA LYS A 263 15.88 16.41 9.48
C LYS A 263 17.28 15.79 9.29
N GLN A 264 17.39 14.46 9.36
CA GLN A 264 18.66 13.75 9.21
C GLN A 264 19.17 13.76 7.76
N THR A 265 18.27 13.60 6.80
CA THR A 265 18.61 13.55 5.36
C THR A 265 18.65 14.93 4.71
N GLY A 266 18.00 15.94 5.30
CA GLY A 266 17.79 17.24 4.68
C GLY A 266 16.72 17.26 3.58
N ILE A 267 16.11 16.10 3.24
CA ILE A 267 15.10 15.96 2.18
C ILE A 267 13.77 16.55 2.64
N LYS A 268 13.19 17.40 1.79
CA LYS A 268 11.90 18.08 2.02
C LYS A 268 10.80 17.69 1.05
N THR A 269 11.08 16.87 0.05
CA THR A 269 10.06 16.21 -0.77
C THR A 269 9.67 14.92 -0.06
N VAL A 270 8.40 14.81 0.36
CA VAL A 270 7.95 13.72 1.23
C VAL A 270 6.66 13.13 0.69
N ALA A 271 6.64 11.82 0.53
CA ALA A 271 5.50 11.05 0.03
C ALA A 271 5.00 10.03 1.06
N ILE A 272 3.73 9.63 0.95
CA ILE A 272 3.19 8.45 1.64
C ILE A 272 2.67 7.45 0.62
N ALA A 273 2.79 6.14 0.90
CA ALA A 273 2.34 5.08 0.01
C ALA A 273 1.83 3.86 0.78
N GLY A 274 1.14 2.94 0.09
CA GLY A 274 0.54 1.74 0.69
C GLY A 274 -0.87 1.98 1.22
N GLY A 275 -1.60 0.89 1.54
CA GLY A 275 -3.03 0.94 1.86
C GLY A 275 -3.43 1.87 3.00
N VAL A 276 -2.57 2.03 4.03
CA VAL A 276 -2.82 2.97 5.14
C VAL A 276 -2.68 4.44 4.71
N SER A 277 -2.06 4.71 3.55
CA SER A 277 -2.04 6.07 2.99
C SER A 277 -3.44 6.62 2.67
N ALA A 278 -4.46 5.76 2.60
CA ALA A 278 -5.86 6.16 2.44
C ALA A 278 -6.49 6.78 3.72
N ASN A 279 -5.83 6.66 4.88
CA ASN A 279 -6.35 7.15 6.16
C ASN A 279 -6.40 8.68 6.19
N SER A 280 -7.60 9.25 6.47
CA SER A 280 -7.82 10.69 6.42
C SER A 280 -7.02 11.46 7.48
N GLY A 281 -6.89 10.92 8.68
CA GLY A 281 -6.09 11.55 9.74
C GLY A 281 -4.59 11.58 9.41
N LEU A 282 -4.10 10.57 8.66
CA LEU A 282 -2.72 10.55 8.17
C LEU A 282 -2.50 11.64 7.10
N HIS A 283 -3.48 11.86 6.21
CA HIS A 283 -3.44 12.97 5.24
C HIS A 283 -3.33 14.33 5.95
N ASP A 284 -4.22 14.57 6.92
CA ASP A 284 -4.24 15.83 7.66
C ASP A 284 -2.91 16.09 8.38
N ALA A 285 -2.35 15.05 9.01
CA ALA A 285 -1.06 15.13 9.68
C ALA A 285 0.09 15.42 8.70
N MET A 286 0.09 14.78 7.52
CA MET A 286 1.09 15.03 6.48
C MET A 286 1.05 16.47 5.97
N LEU A 287 -0.14 17.00 5.69
CA LEU A 287 -0.32 18.37 5.22
C LEU A 287 0.10 19.39 6.29
N ALA A 288 -0.34 19.19 7.55
CA ALA A 288 0.04 20.07 8.66
C ALA A 288 1.56 20.09 8.90
N LEU A 289 2.23 18.94 8.80
CA LEU A 289 3.68 18.87 8.91
C LEU A 289 4.38 19.45 7.66
N GLY A 290 3.77 19.30 6.50
CA GLY A 290 4.21 19.93 5.26
C GLY A 290 4.31 21.45 5.39
N GLU A 291 3.27 22.09 5.90
CA GLU A 291 3.27 23.52 6.20
C GLU A 291 4.34 23.88 7.24
N LYS A 292 4.37 23.14 8.35
CA LYS A 292 5.27 23.41 9.47
C LYS A 292 6.76 23.29 9.13
N TYR A 293 7.13 22.30 8.30
CA TYR A 293 8.52 22.00 7.96
C TYR A 293 8.91 22.40 6.53
N HIS A 294 7.97 23.04 5.80
CA HIS A 294 8.13 23.44 4.40
C HIS A 294 8.46 22.25 3.50
N TRP A 295 7.68 21.16 3.64
CA TRP A 295 7.78 20.00 2.78
C TRP A 295 6.91 20.16 1.53
N LYS A 296 7.39 19.65 0.40
CA LYS A 296 6.55 19.33 -0.75
C LYS A 296 5.95 17.94 -0.50
N VAL A 297 4.65 17.88 -0.24
CA VAL A 297 3.96 16.66 0.19
C VAL A 297 3.27 16.01 -0.98
N PHE A 298 3.45 14.67 -1.10
CA PHE A 298 2.79 13.84 -2.10
C PHE A 298 1.95 12.75 -1.42
N ILE A 299 0.66 12.78 -1.67
CA ILE A 299 -0.33 11.81 -1.17
C ILE A 299 -0.97 11.15 -2.39
N PRO A 300 -0.98 9.81 -2.50
CA PRO A 300 -1.58 9.16 -3.65
C PRO A 300 -3.10 9.35 -3.62
N ARG A 301 -3.73 9.34 -4.79
CA ARG A 301 -5.19 9.28 -4.86
C ARG A 301 -5.70 8.01 -4.20
N LEU A 302 -6.93 8.05 -3.71
CA LEU A 302 -7.56 6.90 -3.08
C LEU A 302 -7.55 5.65 -4.00
N SER A 303 -7.75 5.84 -5.31
CA SER A 303 -7.69 4.77 -6.31
C SER A 303 -6.30 4.14 -6.52
N TYR A 304 -5.25 4.77 -5.98
CA TYR A 304 -3.86 4.33 -6.08
C TYR A 304 -3.22 4.03 -4.72
N SER A 305 -3.96 4.23 -3.62
CA SER A 305 -3.46 4.01 -2.26
C SER A 305 -3.40 2.52 -1.90
N THR A 306 -4.43 1.75 -2.27
CA THR A 306 -4.49 0.30 -2.08
C THR A 306 -3.85 -0.44 -3.26
N ASP A 307 -3.80 -1.77 -3.19
CA ASP A 307 -3.26 -2.61 -4.25
C ASP A 307 -4.00 -2.36 -5.57
N ASN A 308 -3.24 -2.02 -6.60
CA ASN A 308 -3.78 -1.70 -7.92
C ASN A 308 -2.74 -1.93 -9.02
N ALA A 309 -3.18 -2.16 -10.25
CA ALA A 309 -2.27 -2.45 -11.34
C ALA A 309 -1.65 -1.20 -11.99
N ALA A 310 -2.18 0.00 -11.75
CA ALA A 310 -1.54 1.21 -12.28
C ALA A 310 -0.15 1.43 -11.64
N MET A 311 0.02 1.09 -10.34
CA MET A 311 1.32 1.13 -9.67
C MET A 311 2.33 0.16 -10.29
N VAL A 312 1.86 -1.02 -10.71
CA VAL A 312 2.70 -2.03 -11.37
C VAL A 312 3.05 -1.60 -12.78
N ALA A 313 2.08 -1.04 -13.51
CA ALA A 313 2.29 -0.59 -14.89
C ALA A 313 3.26 0.59 -14.99
N VAL A 314 3.18 1.58 -14.07
CA VAL A 314 4.11 2.72 -14.09
C VAL A 314 5.53 2.30 -13.73
N ALA A 315 5.70 1.43 -12.72
CA ALA A 315 7.00 0.84 -12.42
C ALA A 315 7.54 0.02 -13.61
N GLY A 316 6.65 -0.75 -14.25
CA GLY A 316 6.96 -1.51 -15.47
C GLY A 316 7.41 -0.63 -16.63
N TYR A 317 6.78 0.53 -16.82
CA TYR A 317 7.18 1.48 -17.85
C TYR A 317 8.63 1.96 -17.67
N PHE A 318 9.05 2.30 -16.45
CA PHE A 318 10.42 2.74 -16.19
C PHE A 318 11.46 1.63 -16.42
N LYS A 319 11.15 0.38 -16.03
CA LYS A 319 12.02 -0.77 -16.36
C LYS A 319 12.03 -1.06 -17.86
N PHE A 320 10.88 -0.95 -18.53
CA PHE A 320 10.79 -1.12 -19.98
C PHE A 320 11.72 -0.15 -20.72
N LEU A 321 11.75 1.12 -20.31
CA LEU A 321 12.64 2.12 -20.88
C LEU A 321 14.13 1.79 -20.69
N LYS A 322 14.48 1.09 -19.61
CA LYS A 322 15.84 0.60 -19.33
C LYS A 322 16.17 -0.70 -20.05
N GLY A 323 15.19 -1.35 -20.71
CA GLY A 323 15.38 -2.65 -21.34
C GLY A 323 15.51 -3.80 -20.32
N GLU A 324 15.03 -3.62 -19.08
CA GLU A 324 15.07 -4.61 -18.01
C GLU A 324 13.89 -5.56 -18.14
N PHE A 325 14.09 -6.68 -18.83
CA PHE A 325 13.03 -7.66 -19.10
C PHE A 325 13.24 -8.94 -18.30
N ALA A 326 12.12 -9.55 -17.92
CA ALA A 326 12.10 -10.81 -17.20
C ALA A 326 12.15 -12.00 -18.15
N SER A 327 12.80 -13.08 -17.74
CA SER A 327 12.84 -14.33 -18.49
C SER A 327 11.65 -15.24 -18.17
N GLN A 328 11.39 -16.23 -19.02
CA GLN A 328 10.26 -17.17 -18.85
C GLN A 328 10.45 -18.16 -17.70
N ASP A 329 11.64 -18.34 -17.19
CA ASP A 329 11.97 -19.22 -16.06
C ASP A 329 11.84 -18.53 -14.69
N LEU A 330 11.59 -17.21 -14.67
CA LEU A 330 11.38 -16.44 -13.43
C LEU A 330 10.30 -17.06 -12.54
N VAL A 331 10.55 -17.08 -11.22
CA VAL A 331 9.63 -17.59 -10.21
C VAL A 331 9.21 -16.46 -9.27
N PRO A 332 7.92 -16.35 -8.88
CA PRO A 332 7.50 -15.40 -7.86
C PRO A 332 8.03 -15.80 -6.47
N TYR A 333 8.09 -14.81 -5.55
CA TYR A 333 8.53 -15.03 -4.17
C TYR A 333 7.52 -14.44 -3.16
N ALA A 334 7.24 -15.19 -2.07
CA ALA A 334 6.31 -14.74 -1.04
C ALA A 334 6.92 -13.67 -0.11
N ARG A 335 8.22 -13.77 0.14
CA ARG A 335 8.99 -12.84 0.98
C ARG A 335 10.31 -12.55 0.32
N GLN A 336 10.78 -11.31 0.39
CA GLN A 336 12.11 -10.96 -0.08
C GLN A 336 13.15 -11.69 0.76
N SER A 337 14.08 -12.39 0.11
CA SER A 337 15.17 -13.04 0.83
C SER A 337 16.15 -11.96 1.29
N LEU A 338 16.67 -12.09 2.52
CA LEU A 338 17.69 -11.16 3.06
C LEU A 338 19.06 -11.27 2.34
N LYS A 339 19.11 -11.91 1.17
CA LYS A 339 20.35 -12.22 0.45
C LYS A 339 20.43 -11.70 -0.99
N ASP A 340 19.43 -10.94 -1.45
CA ASP A 340 19.44 -10.39 -2.81
C ASP A 340 19.47 -8.86 -2.79
#